data_e24a7f84507e3fbbf55ec29bdbaad5b8
#
_entry.id   e24a7f84507e3fbbf55ec29bdbaad5b8
#
_cell.length_a   1.000
_cell.length_b   1.000
_cell.length_c   1.000
_cell.angle_alpha   90.00
_cell.angle_beta   90.00
_cell.angle_gamma   90.00
#
_symmetry.space_group_name_H-M   'P 1'
#
loop_
_entity.id
_entity.type
_entity.pdbx_description
1 polymer ?
#
loop_
_entity_poly.entity_id
_entity_poly.type
_entity_poly.pdbx_seq_one_letter_code
_entity_poly.pdbx_strand_id
1 'polypeptide(L)'
;MSIASIETELKSIFKDRFSTSTSTRFNYSRGEDTYDPVPSQAVIFPETNEEVSTILKLCNERKIPLVPFGTGTSLEGNVVGIEEGITISLEKMNKILSVNVEDFDCRVQANVTREQLNEHLREDGVFFPIDPGANAAIGGMAATSASGTMAVKYGTMRTVITLSLIHI
;
A
#
# COMPACT_ATOMS: atom_id res chain seq x y z
N MET A 1 -16.83 -14.70 -7.45
CA MET A 1 -17.54 -14.91 -6.17
C MET A 1 -17.91 -13.54 -5.61
N SER A 2 -19.02 -13.39 -4.89
CA SER A 2 -19.48 -12.08 -4.43
C SER A 2 -19.02 -11.82 -3.01
N ILE A 3 -18.70 -10.54 -2.69
CA ILE A 3 -18.38 -10.10 -1.32
C ILE A 3 -19.57 -10.27 -0.36
N ALA A 4 -20.78 -10.51 -0.87
CA ALA A 4 -22.00 -10.65 -0.06
C ALA A 4 -21.84 -11.63 1.12
N SER A 5 -20.98 -12.64 0.98
CA SER A 5 -20.73 -13.63 2.04
C SER A 5 -19.96 -13.11 3.25
N ILE A 6 -19.22 -12.01 3.10
CA ILE A 6 -18.39 -11.40 4.16
C ILE A 6 -18.68 -9.92 4.38
N GLU A 7 -19.58 -9.33 3.59
CA GLU A 7 -19.87 -7.89 3.63
C GLU A 7 -20.36 -7.45 5.02
N THR A 8 -21.27 -8.20 5.61
CA THR A 8 -21.81 -7.88 6.94
C THR A 8 -20.73 -7.94 8.00
N GLU A 9 -19.83 -8.92 7.93
CA GLU A 9 -18.71 -9.07 8.85
C GLU A 9 -17.71 -7.94 8.68
N LEU A 10 -17.30 -7.62 7.45
CA LEU A 10 -16.41 -6.51 7.16
C LEU A 10 -17.00 -5.16 7.59
N LYS A 11 -18.28 -4.92 7.33
CA LYS A 11 -18.98 -3.72 7.82
C LYS A 11 -19.00 -3.62 9.35
N SER A 12 -19.15 -4.74 10.06
CA SER A 12 -19.15 -4.72 11.53
C SER A 12 -17.78 -4.37 12.11
N ILE A 13 -16.69 -4.86 11.45
CA ILE A 13 -15.31 -4.64 11.89
C ILE A 13 -14.83 -3.24 11.51
N PHE A 14 -15.01 -2.85 10.24
CA PHE A 14 -14.40 -1.64 9.68
C PHE A 14 -15.31 -0.41 9.71
N LYS A 15 -16.62 -0.57 9.88
CA LYS A 15 -17.62 0.52 9.99
C LYS A 15 -17.51 1.53 8.83
N ASP A 16 -17.17 2.78 9.15
CA ASP A 16 -16.94 3.88 8.22
C ASP A 16 -15.69 3.71 7.34
N ARG A 17 -14.79 2.79 7.72
CA ARG A 17 -13.61 2.40 6.96
C ARG A 17 -13.86 1.26 5.95
N PHE A 18 -15.11 0.92 5.69
CA PHE A 18 -15.57 0.01 4.64
C PHE A 18 -16.55 0.74 3.73
N SER A 19 -16.27 0.81 2.44
CA SER A 19 -17.09 1.54 1.48
C SER A 19 -17.45 0.71 0.26
N THR A 20 -18.74 0.72 -0.08
CA THR A 20 -19.28 0.21 -1.35
C THR A 20 -19.75 1.33 -2.28
N SER A 21 -19.49 2.58 -1.90
CA SER A 21 -19.87 3.78 -2.68
C SER A 21 -19.22 3.73 -4.07
N THR A 22 -19.99 4.03 -5.10
CA THR A 22 -19.52 4.05 -6.49
C THR A 22 -18.35 5.02 -6.69
N SER A 23 -18.41 6.20 -6.09
CA SER A 23 -17.34 7.19 -6.18
C SER A 23 -16.04 6.70 -5.53
N THR A 24 -16.13 6.14 -4.32
CA THR A 24 -14.95 5.57 -3.64
C THR A 24 -14.35 4.43 -4.45
N ARG A 25 -15.18 3.48 -4.88
CA ARG A 25 -14.74 2.34 -5.68
C ARG A 25 -14.04 2.78 -6.97
N PHE A 26 -14.56 3.79 -7.65
CA PHE A 26 -13.97 4.33 -8.87
C PHE A 26 -12.61 5.00 -8.59
N ASN A 27 -12.50 5.82 -7.52
CA ASN A 27 -11.26 6.50 -7.17
C ASN A 27 -10.11 5.53 -6.83
N TYR A 28 -10.42 4.36 -6.27
CA TYR A 28 -9.44 3.32 -5.91
C TYR A 28 -9.38 2.17 -6.91
N SER A 29 -9.74 2.40 -8.16
CA SER A 29 -9.73 1.38 -9.22
C SER A 29 -8.73 1.64 -10.34
N ARG A 30 -7.96 2.72 -10.25
CA ARG A 30 -6.98 3.14 -11.26
C ARG A 30 -5.78 3.82 -10.61
N GLY A 31 -4.64 3.77 -11.29
CA GLY A 31 -3.44 4.52 -10.95
C GLY A 31 -3.15 5.62 -11.98
N GLU A 32 -1.87 5.92 -12.15
CA GLU A 32 -1.33 6.81 -13.20
C GLU A 32 -1.06 6.04 -14.51
N ASP A 33 -1.54 4.81 -14.59
CA ASP A 33 -1.46 3.95 -15.77
C ASP A 33 -2.49 4.34 -16.85
N THR A 34 -2.42 3.64 -17.98
CA THR A 34 -3.32 3.87 -19.13
C THR A 34 -4.47 2.84 -19.23
N TYR A 35 -4.59 1.98 -18.23
CA TYR A 35 -5.64 0.96 -18.22
C TYR A 35 -7.00 1.55 -17.83
N ASP A 36 -8.06 0.95 -18.36
CA ASP A 36 -9.41 1.31 -17.96
C ASP A 36 -9.64 0.95 -16.48
N PRO A 37 -10.30 1.84 -15.72
CA PRO A 37 -10.60 1.58 -14.32
C PRO A 37 -11.55 0.39 -14.18
N VAL A 38 -11.22 -0.54 -13.30
CA VAL A 38 -12.07 -1.68 -12.92
C VAL A 38 -12.42 -1.56 -11.44
N PRO A 39 -13.59 -0.97 -11.07
CA PRO A 39 -13.96 -0.82 -9.67
C PRO A 39 -14.23 -2.16 -9.00
N SER A 40 -13.47 -2.47 -7.96
CA SER A 40 -13.73 -3.60 -7.06
C SER A 40 -15.11 -3.46 -6.39
N GLN A 41 -15.63 -4.53 -5.77
CA GLN A 41 -16.94 -4.51 -5.11
C GLN A 41 -16.96 -3.63 -3.86
N ALA A 42 -15.82 -3.48 -3.18
CA ALA A 42 -15.66 -2.62 -2.02
C ALA A 42 -14.22 -2.11 -1.89
N VAL A 43 -14.06 -1.06 -1.09
CA VAL A 43 -12.77 -0.53 -0.63
C VAL A 43 -12.72 -0.58 0.90
N ILE A 44 -11.61 -1.04 1.46
CA ILE A 44 -11.38 -1.13 2.91
C ILE A 44 -10.13 -0.32 3.27
N PHE A 45 -10.18 0.39 4.40
CA PHE A 45 -9.12 1.26 4.89
C PHE A 45 -8.58 0.76 6.24
N PRO A 46 -7.69 -0.25 6.28
CA PRO A 46 -7.07 -0.70 7.52
C PRO A 46 -6.10 0.32 8.08
N GLU A 47 -5.91 0.30 9.41
CA GLU A 47 -4.98 1.14 10.15
C GLU A 47 -3.83 0.35 10.78
N THR A 48 -4.01 -0.97 10.91
CA THR A 48 -3.04 -1.87 11.57
C THR A 48 -2.76 -3.13 10.76
N ASN A 49 -1.64 -3.78 11.08
CA ASN A 49 -1.25 -5.05 10.48
C ASN A 49 -2.24 -6.17 10.80
N GLU A 50 -2.81 -6.15 12.01
CA GLU A 50 -3.80 -7.12 12.48
C GLU A 50 -5.08 -7.02 11.66
N GLU A 51 -5.50 -5.80 11.32
CA GLU A 51 -6.65 -5.56 10.45
C GLU A 51 -6.38 -6.07 9.03
N VAL A 52 -5.20 -5.79 8.47
CA VAL A 52 -4.80 -6.35 7.17
C VAL A 52 -4.80 -7.87 7.20
N SER A 53 -4.24 -8.48 8.25
CA SER A 53 -4.25 -9.94 8.43
C SER A 53 -5.66 -10.52 8.48
N THR A 54 -6.57 -9.83 9.17
CA THR A 54 -7.99 -10.23 9.27
C THR A 54 -8.67 -10.20 7.90
N ILE A 55 -8.48 -9.12 7.14
CA ILE A 55 -9.02 -9.01 5.76
C ILE A 55 -8.50 -10.14 4.88
N LEU A 56 -7.18 -10.37 4.91
CA LEU A 56 -6.53 -11.40 4.09
C LEU A 56 -7.06 -12.80 4.42
N LYS A 57 -7.25 -13.13 5.69
CA LYS A 57 -7.80 -14.43 6.13
C LYS A 57 -9.22 -14.62 5.62
N LEU A 58 -10.11 -13.65 5.85
CA LEU A 58 -11.51 -13.72 5.41
C LEU A 58 -11.61 -13.86 3.88
N CYS A 59 -10.84 -13.08 3.15
CA CYS A 59 -10.84 -13.14 1.68
C CYS A 59 -10.24 -14.44 1.16
N ASN A 60 -9.18 -14.95 1.78
CA ASN A 60 -8.59 -16.23 1.39
C ASN A 60 -9.54 -17.41 1.63
N GLU A 61 -10.25 -17.45 2.76
CA GLU A 61 -11.25 -18.48 3.06
C GLU A 61 -12.38 -18.50 2.03
N ARG A 62 -12.79 -17.34 1.54
CA ARG A 62 -13.88 -17.17 0.57
C ARG A 62 -13.39 -17.06 -0.86
N LYS A 63 -12.08 -17.14 -1.10
CA LYS A 63 -11.44 -16.98 -2.43
C LYS A 63 -11.83 -15.69 -3.13
N ILE A 64 -11.92 -14.59 -2.36
CA ILE A 64 -12.19 -13.25 -2.88
C ILE A 64 -10.85 -12.60 -3.23
N PRO A 65 -10.67 -12.13 -4.49
CA PRO A 65 -9.45 -11.44 -4.90
C PRO A 65 -9.25 -10.13 -4.15
N LEU A 66 -7.99 -9.77 -3.88
CA LEU A 66 -7.61 -8.53 -3.21
C LEU A 66 -6.62 -7.74 -4.06
N VAL A 67 -6.80 -6.43 -4.10
CA VAL A 67 -5.88 -5.50 -4.72
C VAL A 67 -5.40 -4.50 -3.66
N PRO A 68 -4.10 -4.48 -3.30
CA PRO A 68 -3.56 -3.46 -2.42
C PRO A 68 -3.41 -2.13 -3.18
N PHE A 69 -3.77 -1.04 -2.54
CA PHE A 69 -3.67 0.31 -3.09
C PHE A 69 -2.85 1.20 -2.15
N GLY A 70 -1.74 1.74 -2.64
CA GLY A 70 -0.92 2.74 -1.96
C GLY A 70 -1.27 4.15 -2.43
N THR A 71 -0.32 4.82 -3.09
CA THR A 71 -0.50 6.16 -3.69
C THR A 71 -1.03 6.13 -5.13
N GLY A 72 -1.15 4.96 -5.74
CA GLY A 72 -1.67 4.83 -7.10
C GLY A 72 -0.70 5.25 -8.21
N THR A 73 0.58 5.45 -7.91
CA THR A 73 1.60 5.98 -8.84
C THR A 73 2.21 4.93 -9.77
N SER A 74 1.76 3.68 -9.72
CA SER A 74 2.25 2.64 -10.63
C SER A 74 1.74 2.86 -12.06
N LEU A 75 2.64 2.69 -13.04
CA LEU A 75 2.32 2.80 -14.47
C LEU A 75 1.96 1.43 -15.10
N GLU A 76 2.09 0.34 -14.34
CA GLU A 76 1.98 -1.04 -14.83
C GLU A 76 0.61 -1.69 -14.51
N GLY A 77 -0.39 -0.89 -14.13
CA GLY A 77 -1.72 -1.40 -13.80
C GLY A 77 -1.82 -2.18 -12.49
N ASN A 78 -0.82 -2.11 -11.61
CA ASN A 78 -0.78 -2.90 -10.36
C ASN A 78 -1.91 -2.58 -9.38
N VAL A 79 -2.55 -1.42 -9.55
CA VAL A 79 -3.65 -0.94 -8.68
C VAL A 79 -5.02 -0.99 -9.36
N VAL A 80 -5.07 -1.47 -10.61
CA VAL A 80 -6.35 -1.68 -11.30
C VAL A 80 -7.15 -2.71 -10.52
N GLY A 81 -8.39 -2.38 -10.20
CA GLY A 81 -9.26 -3.24 -9.41
C GLY A 81 -9.61 -4.55 -10.10
N ILE A 82 -10.26 -5.42 -9.35
CA ILE A 82 -10.81 -6.68 -9.86
C ILE A 82 -12.31 -6.64 -9.60
N GLU A 83 -13.12 -6.84 -10.64
CA GLU A 83 -14.58 -6.68 -10.59
C GLU A 83 -15.24 -7.44 -9.43
N GLU A 84 -14.82 -8.67 -9.20
CA GLU A 84 -15.31 -9.51 -8.09
C GLU A 84 -14.44 -9.44 -6.82
N GLY A 85 -13.53 -8.47 -6.74
CA GLY A 85 -12.56 -8.34 -5.66
C GLY A 85 -12.85 -7.21 -4.67
N ILE A 86 -11.91 -7.04 -3.76
CA ILE A 86 -11.86 -5.94 -2.78
C ILE A 86 -10.55 -5.18 -2.96
N THR A 87 -10.62 -3.85 -2.94
CA THR A 87 -9.41 -3.02 -2.85
C THR A 87 -9.12 -2.70 -1.39
N ILE A 88 -7.87 -2.90 -0.96
CA ILE A 88 -7.37 -2.50 0.36
C ILE A 88 -6.56 -1.23 0.19
N SER A 89 -7.10 -0.09 0.60
CA SER A 89 -6.34 1.17 0.62
C SER A 89 -5.51 1.26 1.89
N LEU A 90 -4.20 1.42 1.74
CA LEU A 90 -3.28 1.55 2.86
C LEU A 90 -3.07 3.01 3.29
N GLU A 91 -3.86 3.96 2.80
CA GLU A 91 -3.68 5.39 3.06
C GLU A 91 -3.64 5.75 4.55
N LYS A 92 -4.32 4.99 5.41
CA LYS A 92 -4.32 5.18 6.87
C LYS A 92 -3.11 4.53 7.56
N MET A 93 -2.29 3.78 6.83
CA MET A 93 -1.06 3.16 7.33
C MET A 93 0.16 3.99 6.92
N ASN A 94 0.25 5.21 7.42
CA ASN A 94 1.21 6.24 7.01
C ASN A 94 2.10 6.77 8.14
N LYS A 95 2.32 5.97 9.19
CA LYS A 95 3.14 6.36 10.35
C LYS A 95 4.58 5.92 10.18
N ILE A 96 5.52 6.80 10.51
CA ILE A 96 6.92 6.47 10.77
C ILE A 96 6.97 5.98 12.22
N LEU A 97 7.38 4.72 12.42
CA LEU A 97 7.28 4.03 13.71
C LEU A 97 8.55 4.20 14.55
N SER A 98 9.71 4.14 13.92
CA SER A 98 11.01 4.40 14.52
C SER A 98 12.04 4.77 13.47
N VAL A 99 13.04 5.56 13.90
CA VAL A 99 14.24 5.87 13.13
C VAL A 99 15.45 5.60 14.03
N ASN A 100 16.41 4.84 13.54
CA ASN A 100 17.67 4.51 14.19
C ASN A 100 18.82 5.06 13.34
N VAL A 101 19.21 6.29 13.59
CA VAL A 101 20.21 7.02 12.78
C VAL A 101 21.56 6.34 12.81
N GLU A 102 21.97 5.79 13.95
CA GLU A 102 23.26 5.11 14.14
C GLU A 102 23.35 3.81 13.32
N ASP A 103 22.21 3.10 13.15
CA ASP A 103 22.12 1.86 12.39
C ASP A 103 21.71 2.06 10.92
N PHE A 104 21.42 3.32 10.55
CA PHE A 104 20.89 3.68 9.22
C PHE A 104 19.63 2.90 8.84
N ASP A 105 18.75 2.62 9.79
CA ASP A 105 17.48 1.97 9.53
C ASP A 105 16.27 2.77 10.06
N CYS A 106 15.11 2.43 9.53
CA CYS A 106 13.84 2.94 10.04
C CYS A 106 12.72 1.90 9.85
N ARG A 107 11.72 1.99 10.71
CA ARG A 107 10.49 1.22 10.59
C ARG A 107 9.34 2.14 10.24
N VAL A 108 8.65 1.83 9.15
CA VAL A 108 7.55 2.63 8.63
C VAL A 108 6.34 1.76 8.28
N GLN A 109 5.14 2.32 8.31
CA GLN A 109 3.96 1.69 7.74
C GLN A 109 3.99 1.79 6.20
N ALA A 110 3.27 0.91 5.53
CA ALA A 110 3.39 0.70 4.09
C ALA A 110 3.05 1.93 3.22
N ASN A 111 2.19 2.82 3.70
CA ASN A 111 1.80 4.01 2.94
C ASN A 111 2.56 5.29 3.33
N VAL A 112 3.60 5.19 4.14
CA VAL A 112 4.56 6.31 4.27
C VAL A 112 5.16 6.57 2.91
N THR A 113 5.11 7.82 2.44
CA THR A 113 5.68 8.20 1.15
C THR A 113 7.16 8.52 1.26
N ARG A 114 7.87 8.43 0.14
CA ARG A 114 9.28 8.81 0.05
C ARG A 114 9.53 10.24 0.58
N GLU A 115 8.70 11.19 0.14
CA GLU A 115 8.85 12.59 0.56
C GLU A 115 8.59 12.77 2.05
N GLN A 116 7.53 12.16 2.58
CA GLN A 116 7.23 12.18 4.01
C GLN A 116 8.39 11.63 4.84
N LEU A 117 8.98 10.51 4.41
CA LEU A 117 10.12 9.93 5.10
C LEU A 117 11.35 10.86 5.03
N ASN A 118 11.69 11.39 3.86
CA ASN A 118 12.85 12.25 3.68
C ASN A 118 12.70 13.60 4.41
N GLU A 119 11.49 14.14 4.48
CA GLU A 119 11.26 15.35 5.28
C GLU A 119 11.47 15.07 6.77
N HIS A 120 11.03 13.91 7.27
CA HIS A 120 11.26 13.49 8.65
C HIS A 120 12.74 13.27 8.97
N LEU A 121 13.50 12.68 8.04
CA LEU A 121 14.93 12.37 8.20
C LEU A 121 15.87 13.56 8.01
N ARG A 122 15.35 14.68 7.54
CA ARG A 122 16.14 15.84 7.10
C ARG A 122 17.01 16.42 8.19
N GLU A 123 16.49 16.54 9.40
CA GLU A 123 17.22 17.12 10.54
C GLU A 123 18.32 16.19 11.06
N ASP A 124 18.19 14.89 10.82
CA ASP A 124 19.18 13.88 11.22
C ASP A 124 20.33 13.75 10.22
N GLY A 125 20.28 14.46 9.08
CA GLY A 125 21.31 14.44 8.05
C GLY A 125 21.39 13.13 7.25
N VAL A 126 20.35 12.29 7.31
CA VAL A 126 20.22 11.04 6.57
C VAL A 126 19.03 11.10 5.61
N PHE A 127 18.96 10.21 4.66
CA PHE A 127 17.86 10.19 3.68
C PHE A 127 17.61 8.80 3.13
N PHE A 128 16.38 8.58 2.68
CA PHE A 128 15.98 7.38 1.96
C PHE A 128 16.30 7.55 0.46
N PRO A 129 17.16 6.67 -0.12
CA PRO A 129 17.80 6.96 -1.40
C PRO A 129 17.01 6.54 -2.64
N ILE A 130 15.91 5.78 -2.50
CA ILE A 130 15.19 5.31 -3.70
C ILE A 130 14.23 6.39 -4.20
N ASP A 131 14.44 6.79 -5.45
CA ASP A 131 13.82 7.96 -6.07
C ASP A 131 13.21 7.61 -7.44
N PRO A 132 11.98 7.05 -7.46
CA PRO A 132 11.32 6.64 -8.71
C PRO A 132 10.71 7.82 -9.51
N GLY A 133 10.89 9.05 -9.07
CA GLY A 133 10.32 10.24 -9.71
C GLY A 133 8.93 10.62 -9.18
N ALA A 134 8.08 9.66 -8.86
CA ALA A 134 6.80 9.90 -8.20
C ALA A 134 6.96 9.91 -6.67
N ASN A 135 6.05 10.62 -5.97
CA ASN A 135 5.97 10.51 -4.50
C ASN A 135 5.25 9.23 -4.09
N ALA A 136 5.93 8.10 -4.30
CA ALA A 136 5.39 6.77 -4.10
C ALA A 136 5.42 6.33 -2.62
N ALA A 137 4.50 5.45 -2.26
CA ALA A 137 4.47 4.80 -0.96
C ALA A 137 5.58 3.75 -0.84
N ILE A 138 6.25 3.66 0.30
CA ILE A 138 7.35 2.71 0.56
C ILE A 138 6.90 1.26 0.32
N GLY A 139 5.70 0.88 0.75
CA GLY A 139 5.15 -0.46 0.51
C GLY A 139 4.90 -0.73 -0.98
N GLY A 140 4.40 0.24 -1.72
CA GLY A 140 4.23 0.14 -3.18
C GLY A 140 5.57 0.01 -3.90
N MET A 141 6.56 0.82 -3.51
CA MET A 141 7.93 0.73 -4.03
C MET A 141 8.55 -0.64 -3.76
N ALA A 142 8.32 -1.20 -2.56
CA ALA A 142 8.76 -2.54 -2.20
C ALA A 142 8.14 -3.61 -3.10
N ALA A 143 6.81 -3.55 -3.27
CA ALA A 143 6.07 -4.53 -4.05
C ALA A 143 6.46 -4.56 -5.54
N THR A 144 6.82 -3.40 -6.10
CA THR A 144 7.23 -3.27 -7.51
C THR A 144 8.73 -3.33 -7.72
N SER A 145 9.52 -3.54 -6.65
CA SER A 145 10.99 -3.47 -6.71
C SER A 145 11.51 -2.17 -7.33
N ALA A 146 10.90 -1.06 -6.95
CA ALA A 146 11.18 0.25 -7.53
C ALA A 146 12.67 0.61 -7.48
N SER A 147 13.10 1.37 -8.46
CA SER A 147 14.41 1.99 -8.54
C SER A 147 14.26 3.49 -8.80
N GLY A 148 15.36 4.20 -8.95
CA GLY A 148 15.35 5.63 -9.26
C GLY A 148 16.67 6.11 -9.81
N THR A 149 16.81 7.41 -9.94
CA THR A 149 17.99 8.06 -10.55
C THR A 149 19.28 7.76 -9.77
N MET A 150 19.19 7.53 -8.47
CA MET A 150 20.32 7.21 -7.61
C MET A 150 20.65 5.71 -7.51
N ALA A 151 19.95 4.84 -8.27
CA ALA A 151 20.11 3.41 -8.18
C ALA A 151 21.52 2.89 -8.48
N VAL A 152 22.28 3.58 -9.33
CA VAL A 152 23.69 3.24 -9.64
C VAL A 152 24.56 3.28 -8.38
N LYS A 153 24.28 4.21 -7.45
CA LYS A 153 25.06 4.36 -6.21
C LYS A 153 24.47 3.58 -5.05
N TYR A 154 23.15 3.61 -4.90
CA TYR A 154 22.48 3.12 -3.68
C TYR A 154 21.67 1.84 -3.91
N GLY A 155 21.56 1.36 -5.14
CA GLY A 155 20.76 0.18 -5.48
C GLY A 155 19.27 0.47 -5.65
N THR A 156 18.46 -0.56 -5.52
CA THR A 156 17.01 -0.53 -5.67
C THR A 156 16.31 -0.84 -4.34
N MET A 157 14.98 -0.81 -4.31
CA MET A 157 14.20 -1.22 -3.13
C MET A 157 14.63 -2.58 -2.58
N ARG A 158 14.99 -3.52 -3.46
CA ARG A 158 15.43 -4.85 -3.05
C ARG A 158 16.70 -4.84 -2.19
N THR A 159 17.58 -3.85 -2.38
CA THR A 159 18.83 -3.74 -1.63
C THR A 159 18.69 -2.94 -0.34
N VAL A 160 17.68 -2.07 -0.22
CA VAL A 160 17.50 -1.21 0.96
C VAL A 160 16.46 -1.73 1.95
N ILE A 161 15.58 -2.65 1.53
CA ILE A 161 14.65 -3.28 2.45
C ILE A 161 15.34 -4.41 3.20
N THR A 162 15.45 -4.25 4.52
CA THR A 162 16.02 -5.27 5.40
C THR A 162 14.97 -6.31 5.77
N LEU A 163 13.75 -5.87 6.08
CA LEU A 163 12.66 -6.74 6.54
C LEU A 163 11.29 -6.19 6.13
N SER A 164 10.42 -7.08 5.69
CA SER A 164 8.99 -6.78 5.57
C SER A 164 8.16 -7.89 6.24
N LEU A 165 6.94 -7.58 6.67
CA LEU A 165 6.04 -8.56 7.27
C LEU A 165 5.64 -9.69 6.31
N ILE A 166 5.76 -9.47 5.01
CA ILE A 166 5.51 -10.49 3.98
C ILE A 166 6.58 -11.60 4.03
N HIS A 167 7.81 -11.25 4.43
CA HIS A 167 8.92 -12.20 4.51
C HIS A 167 8.94 -13.02 5.82
N ILE A 168 8.08 -12.68 6.76
CA ILE A 168 7.92 -13.40 8.03
C ILE A 168 6.82 -14.43 7.90
#